data_6a040a66c0ba4a62f665d9340541ade7
#
_entry.id   6a040a66c0ba4a62f665d9340541ade7
#
_cell.length_a   1.000
_cell.length_b   1.000
_cell.length_c   1.000
_cell.angle_alpha   90.00
_cell.angle_beta   90.00
_cell.angle_gamma   90.00
#
_symmetry.space_group_name_H-M   'P 1'
#
loop_
_entity.id
_entity.type
_entity.pdbx_description
1 polymer ?
#
loop_
_entity_poly.entity_id
_entity_poly.type
_entity_poly.pdbx_seq_one_letter_code
_entity_poly.pdbx_strand_id
1 'polypeptide(L)'
;MGDSLRSITYFTEDQEEQLYLRSDLEPDADLVGFADNERLGFRSQAVYDDTELGAYQFTIRVFERGFLTRVIAGDHGSFVTTDEMPTEEFEELASAVRSVLGSHDPP
;
A
#
# COMPACT_ATOMS: atom_id res chain seq x y z
N MET A 1 -6.90 12.40 6.12
CA MET A 1 -5.63 12.65 5.43
C MET A 1 -5.68 13.81 4.46
N GLY A 2 -6.85 14.10 3.96
CA GLY A 2 -7.02 15.29 3.14
C GLY A 2 -6.03 15.37 1.99
N ASP A 3 -5.36 16.50 1.90
CA ASP A 3 -4.48 16.82 0.78
C ASP A 3 -3.18 16.03 0.77
N SER A 4 -2.86 15.32 1.84
CA SER A 4 -1.63 14.50 1.89
C SER A 4 -1.71 13.26 1.01
N LEU A 5 -2.91 12.78 0.71
CA LEU A 5 -3.10 11.56 -0.08
C LEU A 5 -2.77 11.83 -1.55
N ARG A 6 -1.82 11.07 -2.09
CA ARG A 6 -1.41 11.19 -3.49
C ARG A 6 -2.11 10.17 -4.38
N SER A 7 -2.04 8.89 -4.02
CA SER A 7 -2.62 7.83 -4.84
C SER A 7 -3.00 6.63 -4.00
N ILE A 8 -3.92 5.83 -4.53
CA ILE A 8 -4.29 4.53 -3.97
C ILE A 8 -4.30 3.54 -5.12
N THR A 9 -3.55 2.46 -4.99
CA THR A 9 -3.48 1.41 -6.02
C THR A 9 -3.78 0.06 -5.39
N TYR A 10 -4.68 -0.67 -6.01
CA TYR A 10 -5.00 -2.05 -5.65
C TYR A 10 -4.23 -2.99 -6.58
N PHE A 11 -3.72 -4.10 -6.07
CA PHE A 11 -2.98 -5.04 -6.90
C PHE A 11 -3.17 -6.49 -6.45
N THR A 12 -2.98 -7.40 -7.41
CA THR A 12 -2.90 -8.82 -7.19
C THR A 12 -1.59 -9.33 -7.81
N GLU A 13 -1.40 -10.64 -7.89
CA GLU A 13 -0.19 -11.22 -8.50
C GLU A 13 0.00 -10.79 -9.95
N ASP A 14 -1.08 -10.54 -10.67
CA ASP A 14 -1.01 -10.29 -12.12
C ASP A 14 -1.78 -9.06 -12.59
N GLN A 15 -2.42 -8.33 -11.71
CA GLN A 15 -3.20 -7.14 -12.09
C GLN A 15 -2.97 -6.00 -11.12
N GLU A 16 -3.20 -4.78 -11.59
CA GLU A 16 -3.21 -3.59 -10.74
C GLU A 16 -4.25 -2.60 -11.27
N GLU A 17 -4.79 -1.81 -10.35
CA GLU A 17 -5.74 -0.76 -10.68
C GLU A 17 -5.51 0.43 -9.76
N GLN A 18 -5.26 1.60 -10.35
CA GLN A 18 -5.12 2.83 -9.59
C GLN A 18 -6.51 3.37 -9.30
N LEU A 19 -6.91 3.33 -8.03
CA LEU A 19 -8.24 3.72 -7.59
C LEU A 19 -8.40 5.21 -7.36
N TYR A 20 -7.29 5.89 -7.07
CA TYR A 20 -7.29 7.31 -6.81
C TYR A 20 -5.94 7.90 -7.21
N LEU A 21 -5.98 9.07 -7.81
CA LEU A 21 -4.81 9.86 -8.12
C LEU A 21 -5.16 11.33 -7.92
N ARG A 22 -4.38 12.01 -7.09
CA ARG A 22 -4.63 13.43 -6.80
C ARG A 22 -4.50 14.24 -8.09
N SER A 23 -5.37 15.23 -8.26
CA SER A 23 -5.54 15.93 -9.54
C SER A 23 -4.32 16.74 -10.01
N ASP A 24 -3.41 17.08 -9.09
CA ASP A 24 -2.18 17.80 -9.44
C ASP A 24 -1.07 16.91 -9.98
N LEU A 25 -1.25 15.58 -9.94
CA LEU A 25 -0.24 14.64 -10.38
C LEU A 25 -0.45 14.25 -11.83
N GLU A 26 0.66 13.91 -12.52
CA GLU A 26 0.59 13.43 -13.89
C GLU A 26 -0.12 12.07 -13.95
N PRO A 27 -0.83 11.78 -15.05
CA PRO A 27 -1.41 10.44 -15.23
C PRO A 27 -0.35 9.35 -15.02
N ASP A 28 -0.72 8.28 -14.34
CA ASP A 28 0.16 7.15 -14.00
C ASP A 28 1.28 7.48 -13.02
N ALA A 29 1.29 8.67 -12.44
CA ALA A 29 2.22 8.99 -11.36
C ALA A 29 2.03 7.97 -10.23
N ASP A 30 3.13 7.62 -9.57
CA ASP A 30 3.14 6.68 -8.45
C ASP A 30 2.61 5.28 -8.83
N LEU A 31 2.64 4.92 -10.11
CA LEU A 31 2.16 3.62 -10.59
C LEU A 31 3.22 2.85 -11.38
N VAL A 32 3.91 3.50 -12.31
CA VAL A 32 4.85 2.82 -13.21
C VAL A 32 5.97 2.15 -12.42
N GLY A 33 6.05 0.83 -12.51
CA GLY A 33 7.05 0.04 -11.81
C GLY A 33 6.76 -0.21 -10.33
N PHE A 34 5.87 0.58 -9.72
CA PHE A 34 5.58 0.43 -8.30
C PHE A 34 4.84 -0.88 -8.01
N ALA A 35 3.82 -1.20 -8.80
CA ALA A 35 3.04 -2.41 -8.57
C ALA A 35 3.90 -3.68 -8.68
N ASP A 36 4.75 -3.74 -9.68
CA ASP A 36 5.65 -4.90 -9.84
C ASP A 36 6.57 -5.06 -8.64
N ASN A 37 7.11 -3.96 -8.15
CA ASN A 37 7.98 -3.99 -7.00
C ASN A 37 7.24 -4.41 -5.74
N GLU A 38 6.03 -3.91 -5.55
CA GLU A 38 5.27 -4.23 -4.33
C GLU A 38 4.71 -5.66 -4.34
N ARG A 39 4.53 -6.26 -5.52
CA ARG A 39 4.15 -7.68 -5.62
C ARG A 39 5.16 -8.61 -4.97
N LEU A 40 6.41 -8.21 -4.88
CA LEU A 40 7.43 -9.00 -4.20
C LEU A 40 7.06 -9.25 -2.74
N GLY A 41 6.23 -8.39 -2.17
CA GLY A 41 5.77 -8.52 -0.81
C GLY A 41 4.93 -9.77 -0.57
N PHE A 42 4.28 -10.32 -1.61
CA PHE A 42 3.53 -11.56 -1.46
C PHE A 42 4.41 -12.72 -1.03
N ARG A 43 5.68 -12.71 -1.43
CA ARG A 43 6.64 -13.72 -1.01
C ARG A 43 7.39 -13.30 0.24
N SER A 44 7.79 -12.04 0.30
CA SER A 44 8.63 -11.54 1.38
C SER A 44 7.98 -11.68 2.75
N GLN A 45 6.68 -11.42 2.84
CA GLN A 45 6.00 -11.45 4.14
C GLN A 45 5.98 -12.85 4.74
N ALA A 46 5.95 -13.89 3.91
CA ALA A 46 5.87 -15.27 4.39
C ALA A 46 7.11 -15.68 5.19
N VAL A 47 8.24 -15.03 4.93
CA VAL A 47 9.48 -15.29 5.66
C VAL A 47 9.32 -14.98 7.15
N TYR A 48 8.45 -14.07 7.50
CA TYR A 48 8.29 -13.58 8.87
C TYR A 48 7.14 -14.24 9.64
N ASP A 49 6.33 -15.09 8.98
CA ASP A 49 5.11 -15.63 9.58
C ASP A 49 5.34 -16.40 10.88
N ASP A 50 6.45 -17.14 10.97
CA ASP A 50 6.75 -17.96 12.14
C ASP A 50 7.79 -17.33 13.05
N THR A 51 8.02 -16.04 12.95
CA THR A 51 9.02 -15.37 13.79
C THR A 51 8.40 -14.80 15.05
N GLU A 52 9.26 -14.43 16.00
CA GLU A 52 8.83 -13.79 17.24
C GLU A 52 8.19 -12.43 17.01
N LEU A 53 8.39 -11.83 15.84
CA LEU A 53 7.77 -10.56 15.51
C LEU A 53 6.26 -10.67 15.28
N GLY A 54 5.79 -11.89 15.02
CA GLY A 54 4.38 -12.12 14.76
C GLY A 54 3.98 -11.87 13.32
N ALA A 55 2.67 -11.79 13.08
CA ALA A 55 2.15 -11.62 11.74
C ALA A 55 2.51 -10.26 11.16
N TYR A 56 2.79 -10.25 9.87
CA TYR A 56 3.05 -9.03 9.12
C TYR A 56 1.85 -8.08 9.18
N GLN A 57 2.10 -6.80 9.40
CA GLN A 57 1.05 -5.78 9.45
C GLN A 57 1.06 -4.90 8.21
N PHE A 58 2.12 -4.16 7.99
CA PHE A 58 2.24 -3.30 6.82
C PHE A 58 3.68 -2.86 6.63
N THR A 59 3.96 -2.30 5.45
CA THR A 59 5.29 -1.81 5.08
C THR A 59 5.19 -0.33 4.77
N ILE A 60 6.14 0.46 5.28
CA ILE A 60 6.28 1.86 4.94
C ILE A 60 7.62 2.05 4.25
N ARG A 61 7.60 2.68 3.08
CA ARG A 61 8.82 3.11 2.39
C ARG A 61 8.90 4.62 2.51
N VAL A 62 10.05 5.10 2.95
CA VAL A 62 10.28 6.53 3.18
C VAL A 62 11.08 7.09 2.01
N PHE A 63 10.54 8.12 1.38
CA PHE A 63 11.19 8.82 0.29
C PHE A 63 11.49 10.24 0.69
N GLU A 64 12.27 10.94 -0.11
CA GLU A 64 12.64 12.32 0.17
C GLU A 64 11.44 13.24 0.35
N ARG A 65 10.37 13.01 -0.41
CA ARG A 65 9.21 13.91 -0.44
C ARG A 65 7.89 13.26 -0.10
N GLY A 66 7.93 12.07 0.47
CA GLY A 66 6.68 11.38 0.80
C GLY A 66 6.90 9.96 1.21
N PHE A 67 5.81 9.21 1.25
CA PHE A 67 5.81 7.85 1.75
C PHE A 67 4.98 6.94 0.86
N LEU A 68 5.34 5.66 0.85
CA LEU A 68 4.50 4.61 0.27
C LEU A 68 4.19 3.62 1.38
N THR A 69 2.91 3.39 1.62
CA THR A 69 2.45 2.43 2.62
C THR A 69 1.77 1.27 1.91
N ARG A 70 2.26 0.05 2.12
CA ARG A 70 1.71 -1.14 1.48
C ARG A 70 1.08 -2.07 2.51
N VAL A 71 -0.14 -2.51 2.23
CA VAL A 71 -0.83 -3.51 3.03
C VAL A 71 -1.13 -4.71 2.15
N ILE A 72 -0.85 -5.90 2.65
CA ILE A 72 -1.15 -7.15 1.96
C ILE A 72 -2.10 -7.97 2.82
N ALA A 73 -3.14 -8.49 2.21
CA ALA A 73 -4.13 -9.35 2.86
C ALA A 73 -4.38 -10.56 1.96
N GLY A 74 -3.79 -11.71 2.31
CA GLY A 74 -3.92 -12.92 1.49
C GLY A 74 -3.24 -12.78 0.14
N ASP A 75 -4.02 -12.86 -0.92
CA ASP A 75 -3.51 -12.83 -2.30
C ASP A 75 -3.73 -11.49 -3.00
N HIS A 76 -4.08 -10.46 -2.26
CA HIS A 76 -4.22 -9.12 -2.80
C HIS A 76 -3.61 -8.08 -1.86
N GLY A 77 -3.43 -6.88 -2.36
CA GLY A 77 -2.86 -5.81 -1.57
C GLY A 77 -3.19 -4.45 -2.13
N SER A 78 -2.75 -3.45 -1.41
CA SER A 78 -2.86 -2.07 -1.86
C SER A 78 -1.64 -1.30 -1.39
N PHE A 79 -1.21 -0.35 -2.19
CA PHE A 79 -0.24 0.63 -1.71
C PHE A 79 -0.83 2.04 -1.89
N VAL A 80 -0.48 2.87 -0.94
CA VAL A 80 -0.97 4.24 -0.86
C VAL A 80 0.25 5.15 -0.81
N THR A 81 0.30 6.13 -1.70
CA THR A 81 1.37 7.13 -1.64
C THR A 81 0.83 8.40 -1.01
N THR A 82 1.66 9.04 -0.20
CA THR A 82 1.28 10.25 0.52
C THR A 82 2.45 11.24 0.50
N ASP A 83 2.13 12.51 0.68
CA ASP A 83 3.12 13.51 1.03
C ASP A 83 3.56 13.26 2.48
N GLU A 84 4.43 14.10 3.03
CA GLU A 84 4.81 13.97 4.43
C GLU A 84 3.59 14.03 5.34
N MET A 85 3.55 13.18 6.35
CA MET A 85 2.48 13.18 7.34
C MET A 85 3.00 12.73 8.70
N PRO A 86 2.30 13.08 9.80
CA PRO A 86 2.70 12.63 11.14
C PRO A 86 2.76 11.11 11.26
N THR A 87 3.71 10.63 12.04
CA THR A 87 3.95 9.21 12.21
C THR A 87 2.72 8.45 12.69
N GLU A 88 1.95 9.02 13.58
CA GLU A 88 0.77 8.37 14.14
C GLU A 88 -0.33 8.13 13.12
N GLU A 89 -0.32 8.84 11.99
CA GLU A 89 -1.32 8.63 10.93
C GLU A 89 -1.08 7.36 10.13
N PHE A 90 0.13 6.79 10.17
CA PHE A 90 0.42 5.57 9.41
C PHE A 90 -0.37 4.38 9.90
N GLU A 91 -0.55 4.23 11.20
CA GLU A 91 -1.34 3.13 11.74
C GLU A 91 -2.80 3.25 11.34
N GLU A 92 -3.35 4.46 11.38
CA GLU A 92 -4.72 4.71 10.95
C GLU A 92 -4.90 4.40 9.47
N LEU A 93 -3.94 4.83 8.65
CA LEU A 93 -3.97 4.56 7.22
C LEU A 93 -3.92 3.06 6.94
N ALA A 94 -2.97 2.36 7.53
CA ALA A 94 -2.82 0.93 7.31
C ALA A 94 -4.05 0.16 7.77
N SER A 95 -4.63 0.56 8.90
CA SER A 95 -5.83 -0.07 9.42
C SER A 95 -7.02 0.14 8.48
N ALA A 96 -7.18 1.35 7.96
CA ALA A 96 -8.25 1.65 7.02
C ALA A 96 -8.11 0.85 5.72
N VAL A 97 -6.90 0.77 5.17
CA VAL A 97 -6.63 0.01 3.95
C VAL A 97 -6.90 -1.47 4.18
N ARG A 98 -6.44 -2.01 5.31
CA ARG A 98 -6.66 -3.42 5.66
C ARG A 98 -8.14 -3.74 5.78
N SER A 99 -8.91 -2.85 6.36
CA SER A 99 -10.35 -3.02 6.50
C SER A 99 -11.03 -3.10 5.12
N VAL A 100 -10.62 -2.23 4.21
CA VAL A 100 -11.16 -2.25 2.85
C VAL A 100 -10.77 -3.55 2.13
N LEU A 101 -9.51 -3.99 2.25
CA LEU A 101 -9.07 -5.24 1.63
C LEU A 101 -9.80 -6.44 2.20
N GLY A 102 -10.06 -6.44 3.50
CA GLY A 102 -10.74 -7.55 4.17
C GLY A 102 -12.21 -7.69 3.76
N SER A 103 -12.84 -6.59 3.32
CA SER A 103 -14.22 -6.60 2.85
C SER A 103 -14.33 -6.69 1.33
N HIS A 104 -13.21 -6.65 0.62
CA HIS A 104 -13.18 -6.73 -0.84
C HIS A 104 -13.09 -8.19 -1.29
N ASP A 105 -14.04 -8.64 -2.11
CA ASP A 105 -13.97 -9.98 -2.67
C ASP A 105 -13.05 -9.97 -3.89
N PRO A 106 -11.97 -10.78 -3.86
CA PRO A 106 -11.10 -10.86 -5.04
C PRO A 106 -11.87 -11.40 -6.24
N PRO A 107 -11.57 -10.91 -7.42
CA PRO A 107 -12.22 -11.40 -8.63
C PRO A 107 -11.91 -12.87 -8.91
#